data_d0f3d39183da3dc29fa1eb83876ee764
#
_entry.id   d0f3d39183da3dc29fa1eb83876ee764
#
_cell.length_a   1.000
_cell.length_b   1.000
_cell.length_c   1.000
_cell.angle_alpha   90.00
_cell.angle_beta   90.00
_cell.angle_gamma   90.00
#
_symmetry.space_group_name_H-M   'P 1'
#
loop_
_entity.id
_entity.type
_entity.pdbx_description
1 polymer ?
#
loop_
_entity_poly.entity_id
_entity_poly.type
_entity_poly.pdbx_seq_one_letter_code
_entity_poly.pdbx_strand_id
1 'polypeptide(L)'
;MKNIKLVLTTVLFATLLGCVNNDNYADPNISGNCEDLAPTKTVQNIAALANGTVKSYASTVPAGTSADDVIEAYVTSSDEGGNFYKSISMVSVDGLKGFSVPVDDYNLYTKFEPGRKVFIKMKDRYFYNNPLTNALEIGDLFDNGAPLADEVGRILGINYESQIRKGCTKVDENTLVNISTIPALLNDANLNKLFEISGVQFSDSNVGKT
;
A
#
# COMPACT_ATOMS: atom_id res chain seq x y z
N MET A 1 -65.27 16.22 -6.93
CA MET A 1 -64.27 15.58 -5.99
C MET A 1 -63.80 14.21 -6.47
N LYS A 2 -64.58 13.42 -7.21
CA LYS A 2 -64.21 12.08 -7.70
C LYS A 2 -63.11 12.12 -8.76
N ASN A 3 -63.09 13.11 -9.63
CA ASN A 3 -62.12 13.28 -10.74
C ASN A 3 -60.74 13.82 -10.25
N ILE A 4 -60.72 14.60 -9.17
CA ILE A 4 -59.46 15.12 -8.60
C ILE A 4 -58.64 13.95 -7.99
N LYS A 5 -59.32 13.01 -7.32
CA LYS A 5 -58.62 11.82 -6.75
C LYS A 5 -58.01 10.94 -7.85
N LEU A 6 -58.70 10.79 -8.98
CA LEU A 6 -58.21 10.00 -10.11
C LEU A 6 -56.98 10.66 -10.73
N VAL A 7 -57.00 11.98 -10.93
CA VAL A 7 -55.85 12.75 -11.50
C VAL A 7 -54.66 12.70 -10.54
N LEU A 8 -54.89 12.83 -9.23
CA LEU A 8 -53.80 12.76 -8.25
C LEU A 8 -53.14 11.36 -8.21
N THR A 9 -53.95 10.30 -8.34
CA THR A 9 -53.44 8.92 -8.38
C THR A 9 -52.65 8.66 -9.63
N THR A 10 -53.07 9.18 -10.81
CA THR A 10 -52.36 9.01 -12.08
C THR A 10 -51.02 9.77 -12.09
N VAL A 11 -50.99 10.99 -11.52
CA VAL A 11 -49.75 11.75 -11.38
C VAL A 11 -48.74 11.09 -10.45
N LEU A 12 -49.21 10.53 -9.32
CA LEU A 12 -48.37 9.82 -8.37
C LEU A 12 -47.78 8.53 -8.99
N PHE A 13 -48.51 7.84 -9.86
CA PHE A 13 -48.04 6.64 -10.54
C PHE A 13 -47.03 6.97 -11.67
N ALA A 14 -47.16 8.14 -12.33
CA ALA A 14 -46.24 8.58 -13.38
C ALA A 14 -44.87 9.00 -12.83
N THR A 15 -44.80 9.41 -11.56
CA THR A 15 -43.49 9.74 -10.93
C THR A 15 -42.69 8.53 -10.47
N LEU A 16 -43.27 7.33 -10.45
CA LEU A 16 -42.58 6.07 -10.12
C LEU A 16 -41.94 5.36 -11.33
N LEU A 17 -42.14 5.88 -12.54
CA LEU A 17 -41.56 5.30 -13.77
C LEU A 17 -40.19 5.91 -14.12
N GLY A 18 -39.54 6.54 -13.18
CA GLY A 18 -38.15 6.96 -13.31
C GLY A 18 -37.20 5.76 -13.24
N CYS A 19 -37.41 4.77 -14.10
CA CYS A 19 -36.38 3.76 -14.34
C CYS A 19 -35.21 4.44 -15.02
N VAL A 20 -34.07 4.49 -14.37
CA VAL A 20 -32.78 4.78 -14.99
C VAL A 20 -32.59 3.72 -16.07
N ASN A 21 -32.89 4.08 -17.31
CA ASN A 21 -32.68 3.22 -18.46
C ASN A 21 -31.23 3.39 -18.92
N ASN A 22 -30.31 2.82 -18.22
CA ASN A 22 -28.98 2.42 -18.70
C ASN A 22 -28.03 2.23 -17.50
N ASP A 23 -27.78 1.02 -17.14
CA ASP A 23 -26.67 0.62 -16.25
C ASP A 23 -25.32 0.56 -17.02
N ASN A 24 -25.30 1.03 -18.27
CA ASN A 24 -24.08 1.16 -19.06
C ASN A 24 -23.35 2.47 -18.72
N TYR A 25 -22.92 2.58 -17.48
CA TYR A 25 -21.90 3.56 -17.16
C TYR A 25 -20.58 3.05 -17.74
N ALA A 26 -19.96 3.86 -18.61
CA ALA A 26 -18.56 3.61 -18.99
C ALA A 26 -17.73 3.57 -17.69
N ASP A 27 -16.86 2.57 -17.59
CA ASP A 27 -15.92 2.53 -16.46
C ASP A 27 -15.23 3.88 -16.36
N PRO A 28 -15.18 4.48 -15.14
CA PRO A 28 -14.52 5.76 -14.96
C PRO A 28 -13.09 5.66 -15.50
N ASN A 29 -12.73 6.57 -16.39
CA ASN A 29 -11.35 6.64 -16.89
C ASN A 29 -10.41 7.07 -15.75
N ILE A 30 -9.85 6.11 -15.05
CA ILE A 30 -8.88 6.32 -13.97
C ILE A 30 -7.43 6.40 -14.48
N SER A 31 -7.21 6.36 -15.81
CA SER A 31 -5.87 6.42 -16.40
C SER A 31 -5.15 7.74 -16.11
N GLY A 32 -5.89 8.84 -15.88
CA GLY A 32 -5.32 10.11 -15.45
C GLY A 32 -4.79 10.15 -14.01
N ASN A 33 -5.05 9.13 -13.20
CA ASN A 33 -4.66 9.08 -11.79
C ASN A 33 -3.39 8.24 -11.56
N CYS A 34 -2.70 7.84 -12.61
CA CYS A 34 -1.46 7.07 -12.53
C CYS A 34 -0.33 7.77 -13.29
N GLU A 35 0.90 7.55 -12.84
CA GLU A 35 2.10 8.13 -13.44
C GLU A 35 3.25 7.14 -13.32
N ASP A 36 3.85 6.75 -14.44
CA ASP A 36 5.05 5.92 -14.44
C ASP A 36 6.28 6.83 -14.41
N LEU A 37 7.09 6.68 -13.36
CA LEU A 37 8.36 7.36 -13.21
C LEU A 37 9.51 6.42 -13.66
N ALA A 38 10.65 7.01 -14.02
CA ALA A 38 11.86 6.25 -14.30
C ALA A 38 12.57 5.90 -12.97
N PRO A 39 12.65 4.63 -12.57
CA PRO A 39 13.38 4.24 -11.37
C PRO A 39 14.89 4.43 -11.60
N THR A 40 15.58 4.97 -10.61
CA THR A 40 17.03 5.21 -10.64
C THR A 40 17.77 4.27 -9.69
N LYS A 41 17.07 3.67 -8.73
CA LYS A 41 17.57 2.73 -7.73
C LYS A 41 16.63 1.55 -7.57
N THR A 42 17.18 0.44 -7.12
CA THR A 42 16.39 -0.72 -6.68
C THR A 42 16.13 -0.66 -5.18
N VAL A 43 15.10 -1.38 -4.72
CA VAL A 43 14.84 -1.57 -3.27
C VAL A 43 16.06 -2.18 -2.58
N GLN A 44 16.78 -3.09 -3.25
CA GLN A 44 17.99 -3.71 -2.73
C GLN A 44 19.11 -2.70 -2.51
N ASN A 45 19.23 -1.67 -3.35
CA ASN A 45 20.21 -0.59 -3.14
C ASN A 45 19.92 0.15 -1.82
N ILE A 46 18.64 0.41 -1.52
CA ILE A 46 18.25 1.06 -0.26
C ILE A 46 18.48 0.10 0.93
N ALA A 47 18.09 -1.16 0.78
CA ALA A 47 18.29 -2.18 1.82
C ALA A 47 19.77 -2.38 2.18
N ALA A 48 20.67 -2.30 1.21
CA ALA A 48 22.11 -2.40 1.44
C ALA A 48 22.68 -1.22 2.24
N LEU A 49 22.01 -0.06 2.21
CA LEU A 49 22.37 1.10 3.00
C LEU A 49 21.75 1.10 4.40
N ALA A 50 20.64 0.38 4.58
CA ALA A 50 19.88 0.33 5.83
C ALA A 50 20.62 -0.47 6.92
N ASN A 51 20.44 -0.05 8.16
CA ASN A 51 20.82 -0.79 9.36
C ASN A 51 19.79 -0.47 10.47
N GLY A 52 20.04 -0.87 11.71
CA GLY A 52 19.15 -0.63 12.85
C GLY A 52 19.03 0.84 13.30
N THR A 53 19.65 1.80 12.62
CA THR A 53 19.52 3.23 12.91
C THR A 53 18.91 3.97 11.73
N VAL A 54 18.08 4.98 12.03
CA VAL A 54 17.43 5.81 11.00
C VAL A 54 18.46 6.56 10.19
N LYS A 55 18.32 6.53 8.89
CA LYS A 55 19.13 7.26 7.92
C LYS A 55 18.26 8.18 7.09
N SER A 56 18.75 9.40 6.88
CA SER A 56 18.08 10.39 6.04
C SER A 56 18.59 10.34 4.61
N TYR A 57 17.67 10.42 3.68
CA TYR A 57 17.96 10.66 2.27
C TYR A 57 18.09 12.17 1.94
N ALA A 58 17.75 13.05 2.88
CA ALA A 58 17.69 14.49 2.67
C ALA A 58 19.01 15.22 2.90
N SER A 59 19.66 14.97 4.06
CA SER A 59 20.77 15.79 4.54
C SER A 59 22.14 15.19 4.28
N THR A 60 22.22 13.89 4.19
CA THR A 60 23.44 13.16 3.86
C THR A 60 23.07 12.08 2.86
N VAL A 61 22.99 12.45 1.59
CA VAL A 61 22.81 11.47 0.54
C VAL A 61 23.91 10.42 0.70
N PRO A 62 23.59 9.16 1.03
CA PRO A 62 24.64 8.15 1.16
C PRO A 62 25.46 8.08 -0.13
N ALA A 63 26.74 7.75 -0.04
CA ALA A 63 27.64 7.71 -1.21
C ALA A 63 26.99 6.85 -2.33
N GLY A 64 26.93 7.40 -3.54
CA GLY A 64 26.33 6.73 -4.70
C GLY A 64 24.81 6.87 -4.85
N THR A 65 24.14 7.71 -4.05
CA THR A 65 22.71 8.04 -4.18
C THR A 65 22.52 9.51 -4.60
N SER A 66 21.31 9.86 -5.05
CA SER A 66 20.89 11.21 -5.39
C SER A 66 19.59 11.58 -4.67
N ALA A 67 19.38 12.85 -4.37
CA ALA A 67 18.11 13.33 -3.84
C ALA A 67 16.92 13.05 -4.78
N ASP A 68 17.18 12.90 -6.08
CA ASP A 68 16.15 12.61 -7.09
C ASP A 68 15.94 11.10 -7.32
N ASP A 69 16.53 10.25 -6.47
CA ASP A 69 16.38 8.81 -6.63
C ASP A 69 14.92 8.37 -6.44
N VAL A 70 14.51 7.47 -7.32
CA VAL A 70 13.19 6.85 -7.34
C VAL A 70 13.37 5.34 -7.33
N ILE A 71 12.63 4.66 -6.45
CA ILE A 71 12.51 3.19 -6.45
C ILE A 71 11.13 2.78 -6.93
N GLU A 72 11.02 1.57 -7.48
CA GLU A 72 9.74 0.98 -7.87
C GLU A 72 9.47 -0.33 -7.12
N ALA A 73 8.19 -0.62 -6.87
CA ALA A 73 7.77 -1.81 -6.15
C ALA A 73 6.34 -2.20 -6.52
N TYR A 74 5.92 -3.41 -6.14
CA TYR A 74 4.53 -3.85 -6.14
C TYR A 74 3.95 -3.86 -4.74
N VAL A 75 2.71 -3.41 -4.60
CA VAL A 75 1.96 -3.47 -3.34
C VAL A 75 1.58 -4.91 -3.03
N THR A 76 1.78 -5.33 -1.77
CA THR A 76 1.50 -6.68 -1.28
C THR A 76 0.49 -6.72 -0.13
N SER A 77 0.00 -5.57 0.34
CA SER A 77 -0.97 -5.50 1.45
C SER A 77 -2.24 -4.76 1.05
N SER A 78 -3.32 -5.03 1.80
CA SER A 78 -4.58 -4.28 1.75
C SER A 78 -5.04 -3.98 3.17
N ASP A 79 -5.42 -2.73 3.42
CA ASP A 79 -6.05 -2.31 4.68
C ASP A 79 -7.58 -2.39 4.67
N GLU A 80 -8.18 -2.94 3.58
CA GLU A 80 -9.63 -3.10 3.43
C GLU A 80 -10.26 -3.92 4.55
N GLY A 81 -9.60 -4.99 4.97
CA GLY A 81 -10.05 -5.87 6.06
C GLY A 81 -9.69 -5.37 7.46
N GLY A 82 -9.17 -4.14 7.61
CA GLY A 82 -8.76 -3.57 8.89
C GLY A 82 -7.37 -3.98 9.37
N ASN A 83 -6.66 -4.82 8.61
CA ASN A 83 -5.24 -5.12 8.84
C ASN A 83 -4.36 -4.05 8.16
N PHE A 84 -3.05 -4.07 8.43
CA PHE A 84 -2.08 -3.13 7.84
C PHE A 84 -2.44 -1.66 8.08
N TYR A 85 -2.94 -1.36 9.29
CA TYR A 85 -3.36 -0.02 9.68
C TYR A 85 -2.28 1.02 9.44
N LYS A 86 -2.59 2.00 8.58
CA LYS A 86 -1.70 3.13 8.24
C LYS A 86 -0.31 2.68 7.75
N SER A 87 -0.25 1.58 7.01
CA SER A 87 0.99 1.06 6.45
C SER A 87 0.72 0.33 5.14
N ILE A 88 1.64 0.42 4.19
CA ILE A 88 1.61 -0.31 2.93
C ILE A 88 2.83 -1.23 2.90
N SER A 89 2.59 -2.54 2.81
CA SER A 89 3.65 -3.50 2.51
C SER A 89 3.84 -3.61 1.01
N MET A 90 5.08 -3.73 0.60
CA MET A 90 5.49 -3.75 -0.80
C MET A 90 6.62 -4.74 -1.02
N VAL A 91 6.79 -5.18 -2.24
CA VAL A 91 7.92 -6.00 -2.67
C VAL A 91 8.59 -5.36 -3.91
N SER A 92 9.91 -5.44 -3.98
CA SER A 92 10.66 -5.04 -5.18
C SER A 92 10.15 -5.74 -6.43
N VAL A 93 10.27 -5.12 -7.60
CA VAL A 93 9.72 -5.66 -8.86
C VAL A 93 10.27 -7.04 -9.24
N ASP A 94 11.46 -7.39 -8.75
CA ASP A 94 12.06 -8.72 -8.89
C ASP A 94 11.61 -9.74 -7.81
N GLY A 95 10.75 -9.32 -6.87
CA GLY A 95 10.23 -10.18 -5.80
C GLY A 95 11.22 -10.48 -4.67
N LEU A 96 12.44 -9.96 -4.72
CA LEU A 96 13.51 -10.38 -3.81
C LEU A 96 13.46 -9.69 -2.43
N LYS A 97 13.09 -8.42 -2.36
CA LYS A 97 13.10 -7.66 -1.09
C LYS A 97 11.74 -7.03 -0.79
N GLY A 98 11.16 -7.46 0.33
CA GLY A 98 9.98 -6.82 0.90
C GLY A 98 10.36 -5.66 1.84
N PHE A 99 9.47 -4.67 1.94
CA PHE A 99 9.60 -3.51 2.82
C PHE A 99 8.23 -2.92 3.12
N SER A 100 8.15 -2.00 4.08
CA SER A 100 6.92 -1.29 4.39
C SER A 100 7.11 0.22 4.35
N VAL A 101 6.01 0.92 4.08
CA VAL A 101 5.93 2.38 4.10
C VAL A 101 4.76 2.77 5.01
N PRO A 102 5.05 3.30 6.20
CA PRO A 102 4.01 3.85 7.06
C PRO A 102 3.46 5.15 6.47
N VAL A 103 2.12 5.29 6.47
CA VAL A 103 1.39 6.43 5.90
C VAL A 103 0.29 6.86 6.86
N ASP A 104 0.13 8.15 7.09
CA ASP A 104 -0.90 8.67 8.00
C ASP A 104 -2.23 8.93 7.27
N ASP A 105 -2.78 7.87 6.66
CA ASP A 105 -4.08 7.88 5.99
C ASP A 105 -4.76 6.51 6.14
N TYR A 106 -6.04 6.43 5.77
CA TYR A 106 -6.88 5.23 5.83
C TYR A 106 -7.35 4.85 4.44
N ASN A 107 -7.84 3.61 4.31
CA ASN A 107 -8.37 3.08 3.06
C ASN A 107 -7.36 3.20 1.92
N LEU A 108 -6.09 2.96 2.24
CA LEU A 108 -4.98 3.03 1.30
C LEU A 108 -5.17 2.08 0.11
N TYR A 109 -5.89 0.96 0.31
CA TYR A 109 -6.23 -0.01 -0.74
C TYR A 109 -7.00 0.60 -1.91
N THR A 110 -7.76 1.68 -1.69
CA THR A 110 -8.50 2.35 -2.78
C THR A 110 -7.59 3.03 -3.79
N LYS A 111 -6.37 3.35 -3.38
CA LYS A 111 -5.35 4.01 -4.20
C LYS A 111 -4.21 3.06 -4.58
N PHE A 112 -3.81 2.23 -3.62
CA PHE A 112 -2.67 1.31 -3.71
C PHE A 112 -3.12 -0.11 -3.41
N GLU A 113 -3.96 -0.65 -4.29
CA GLU A 113 -4.45 -2.02 -4.21
C GLU A 113 -3.31 -3.05 -4.43
N PRO A 114 -3.41 -4.28 -3.90
CA PRO A 114 -2.44 -5.33 -4.14
C PRO A 114 -2.16 -5.57 -5.63
N GLY A 115 -0.92 -5.80 -5.99
CA GLY A 115 -0.46 -5.91 -7.38
C GLY A 115 -0.22 -4.58 -8.08
N ARG A 116 -0.59 -3.44 -7.48
CA ARG A 116 -0.31 -2.12 -8.05
C ARG A 116 1.18 -1.83 -8.03
N LYS A 117 1.75 -1.45 -9.20
CA LYS A 117 3.08 -0.85 -9.25
C LYS A 117 3.05 0.54 -8.64
N VAL A 118 4.02 0.86 -7.84
CA VAL A 118 4.21 2.19 -7.24
C VAL A 118 5.64 2.64 -7.42
N PHE A 119 5.82 3.96 -7.44
CA PHE A 119 7.13 4.62 -7.46
C PHE A 119 7.28 5.47 -6.22
N ILE A 120 8.38 5.33 -5.51
CA ILE A 120 8.67 6.07 -4.28
C ILE A 120 9.82 7.01 -4.54
N LYS A 121 9.57 8.31 -4.35
CA LYS A 121 10.60 9.34 -4.40
C LYS A 121 11.35 9.34 -3.08
N MET A 122 12.67 9.14 -3.14
CA MET A 122 13.49 9.00 -1.96
C MET A 122 13.88 10.33 -1.31
N LYS A 123 13.71 11.43 -2.03
CA LYS A 123 13.97 12.78 -1.50
C LYS A 123 13.23 13.01 -0.19
N ASP A 124 13.94 13.47 0.83
CA ASP A 124 13.42 13.77 2.16
C ASP A 124 12.77 12.57 2.87
N ARG A 125 13.13 11.34 2.47
CA ARG A 125 12.69 10.12 3.15
C ARG A 125 13.75 9.65 4.15
N TYR A 126 13.26 8.95 5.16
CA TYR A 126 14.06 8.28 6.16
C TYR A 126 13.86 6.77 6.01
N PHE A 127 14.89 5.99 6.30
CA PHE A 127 14.83 4.55 6.18
C PHE A 127 15.75 3.87 7.19
N TYR A 128 15.39 2.64 7.58
CA TYR A 128 16.19 1.80 8.45
C TYR A 128 15.73 0.35 8.33
N ASN A 129 16.49 -0.59 8.91
CA ASN A 129 15.94 -1.88 9.27
C ASN A 129 15.41 -1.75 10.69
N ASN A 130 14.10 -1.88 10.87
CA ASN A 130 13.46 -1.73 12.18
C ASN A 130 14.09 -2.71 13.18
N PRO A 131 14.65 -2.22 14.31
CA PRO A 131 15.40 -3.09 15.25
C PRO A 131 14.57 -4.18 15.91
N LEU A 132 13.23 -4.05 15.92
CA LEU A 132 12.32 -5.01 16.52
C LEU A 132 11.88 -6.10 15.53
N THR A 133 11.75 -5.75 14.25
CA THR A 133 11.16 -6.65 13.24
C THR A 133 12.14 -7.06 12.16
N ASN A 134 13.30 -6.44 12.05
CA ASN A 134 14.28 -6.54 10.95
C ASN A 134 13.71 -6.15 9.56
N ALA A 135 12.49 -5.62 9.52
CA ALA A 135 11.87 -5.15 8.28
C ALA A 135 12.54 -3.85 7.80
N LEU A 136 12.77 -3.74 6.50
CA LEU A 136 13.09 -2.45 5.89
C LEU A 136 11.85 -1.57 5.93
N GLU A 137 11.96 -0.38 6.50
CA GLU A 137 10.93 0.64 6.52
C GLU A 137 11.43 1.92 5.87
N ILE A 138 10.56 2.58 5.11
CA ILE A 138 10.83 3.87 4.42
C ILE A 138 9.67 4.81 4.73
N GLY A 139 9.96 5.99 5.28
CA GLY A 139 8.92 6.94 5.69
C GLY A 139 9.46 8.32 6.01
N ASP A 140 8.81 9.01 6.94
CA ASP A 140 9.27 10.27 7.51
C ASP A 140 10.07 10.05 8.79
N LEU A 141 10.68 11.08 9.32
CA LEU A 141 11.31 11.00 10.63
C LEU A 141 10.24 11.02 11.73
N PHE A 142 10.36 10.10 12.66
CA PHE A 142 9.71 10.20 13.96
C PHE A 142 10.79 10.47 15.02
N ASP A 143 10.88 11.73 15.43
CA ASP A 143 11.81 12.20 16.46
C ASP A 143 11.21 11.89 17.84
N ASN A 144 11.80 10.93 18.53
CA ASN A 144 11.39 10.54 19.88
C ASN A 144 11.95 11.51 20.97
N GLY A 145 12.80 12.44 20.57
CA GLY A 145 13.51 13.30 21.49
C GLY A 145 14.62 12.59 22.28
N ALA A 146 15.75 13.25 22.47
CA ALA A 146 16.85 12.67 23.24
C ALA A 146 16.42 12.35 24.69
N PRO A 147 16.83 11.23 25.29
CA PRO A 147 17.86 10.28 24.80
C PRO A 147 17.36 9.11 23.97
N LEU A 148 16.09 9.11 23.53
CA LEU A 148 15.50 8.03 22.76
C LEU A 148 16.05 8.04 21.33
N ALA A 149 16.10 6.87 20.69
CA ALA A 149 16.48 6.76 19.30
C ALA A 149 15.31 7.18 18.39
N ASP A 150 15.61 7.85 17.29
CA ASP A 150 14.64 8.16 16.26
C ASP A 150 14.14 6.89 15.56
N GLU A 151 12.94 6.98 15.02
CA GLU A 151 12.28 5.91 14.27
C GLU A 151 11.83 6.41 12.89
N VAL A 152 11.55 5.47 11.99
CA VAL A 152 10.85 5.78 10.76
C VAL A 152 9.37 5.93 11.07
N GLY A 153 8.86 7.13 10.86
CA GLY A 153 7.47 7.50 11.10
C GLY A 153 6.64 7.51 9.83
N ARG A 154 5.36 7.82 10.00
CA ARG A 154 4.38 7.88 8.91
C ARG A 154 4.61 9.07 8.00
N ILE A 155 4.53 8.86 6.70
CA ILE A 155 4.43 9.96 5.74
C ILE A 155 3.08 10.65 5.97
N LEU A 156 3.10 11.99 6.10
CA LEU A 156 1.90 12.77 6.37
C LEU A 156 0.82 12.58 5.31
N GLY A 157 -0.44 12.45 5.72
CA GLY A 157 -1.59 12.18 4.86
C GLY A 157 -1.77 13.16 3.70
N ILE A 158 -1.38 14.44 3.90
CA ILE A 158 -1.44 15.46 2.85
C ILE A 158 -0.31 15.36 1.81
N ASN A 159 0.75 14.61 2.09
CA ASN A 159 1.97 14.59 1.29
C ASN A 159 2.24 13.25 0.61
N TYR A 160 1.70 12.14 1.11
CA TYR A 160 2.13 10.80 0.67
C TYR A 160 1.89 10.56 -0.82
N GLU A 161 0.82 11.08 -1.41
CA GLU A 161 0.54 10.90 -2.84
C GLU A 161 1.56 11.60 -3.75
N SER A 162 2.24 12.63 -3.25
CA SER A 162 3.33 13.27 -3.97
C SER A 162 4.64 12.48 -3.87
N GLN A 163 4.78 11.66 -2.83
CA GLN A 163 5.97 10.84 -2.55
C GLN A 163 5.83 9.41 -3.07
N ILE A 164 4.65 8.81 -2.89
CA ILE A 164 4.30 7.50 -3.41
C ILE A 164 3.40 7.71 -4.63
N ARG A 165 3.95 7.53 -5.83
CA ARG A 165 3.19 7.70 -7.08
C ARG A 165 2.58 6.37 -7.50
N LYS A 166 1.27 6.38 -7.76
CA LYS A 166 0.55 5.24 -8.33
C LYS A 166 1.02 5.04 -9.76
N GLY A 167 1.64 3.91 -10.05
CA GLY A 167 2.00 3.50 -11.41
C GLY A 167 0.79 3.04 -12.22
N CYS A 168 0.90 3.08 -13.54
CA CYS A 168 -0.19 2.68 -14.43
C CYS A 168 -0.29 1.15 -14.57
N THR A 169 0.77 0.42 -14.25
CA THR A 169 0.78 -1.03 -14.27
C THR A 169 0.17 -1.61 -13.00
N LYS A 170 -0.72 -2.59 -13.16
CA LYS A 170 -1.17 -3.50 -12.11
C LYS A 170 -0.96 -4.93 -12.60
N VAL A 171 -0.28 -5.74 -11.83
CA VAL A 171 -0.16 -7.18 -12.07
C VAL A 171 -1.24 -7.93 -11.29
N ASP A 172 -1.56 -9.15 -11.71
CA ASP A 172 -2.35 -10.05 -10.88
C ASP A 172 -1.57 -10.36 -9.60
N GLU A 173 -2.18 -10.11 -8.44
CA GLU A 173 -1.54 -10.31 -7.13
C GLU A 173 -1.07 -11.75 -6.93
N ASN A 174 -1.75 -12.73 -7.55
CA ASN A 174 -1.34 -14.14 -7.52
C ASN A 174 0.06 -14.35 -8.10
N THR A 175 0.53 -13.48 -8.99
CA THR A 175 1.89 -13.55 -9.53
C THR A 175 2.96 -13.15 -8.51
N LEU A 176 2.57 -12.47 -7.44
CA LEU A 176 3.45 -12.05 -6.35
C LEU A 176 3.46 -13.05 -5.19
N VAL A 177 2.57 -14.06 -5.24
CA VAL A 177 2.46 -15.08 -4.18
C VAL A 177 3.59 -16.09 -4.30
N ASN A 178 4.26 -16.32 -3.17
CA ASN A 178 5.29 -17.36 -3.03
C ASN A 178 4.68 -18.56 -2.29
N ILE A 179 4.77 -19.75 -2.86
CA ILE A 179 4.36 -20.98 -2.17
C ILE A 179 5.47 -21.37 -1.19
N SER A 180 5.11 -21.60 0.07
CA SER A 180 6.09 -21.84 1.12
C SER A 180 5.59 -22.79 2.22
N THR A 181 6.46 -23.08 3.17
CA THR A 181 6.16 -23.80 4.41
C THR A 181 6.27 -22.86 5.60
N ILE A 182 5.58 -23.18 6.69
CA ILE A 182 5.64 -22.38 7.93
C ILE A 182 7.08 -22.11 8.39
N PRO A 183 8.00 -23.10 8.44
CA PRO A 183 9.39 -22.82 8.85
C PRO A 183 10.13 -21.85 7.94
N ALA A 184 9.86 -21.87 6.63
CA ALA A 184 10.49 -20.95 5.69
C ALA A 184 9.99 -19.51 5.83
N LEU A 185 8.75 -19.31 6.31
CA LEU A 185 8.20 -17.97 6.57
C LEU A 185 8.90 -17.25 7.72
N LEU A 186 9.50 -17.97 8.65
CA LEU A 186 10.19 -17.39 9.80
C LEU A 186 11.54 -16.76 9.45
N ASN A 187 11.85 -16.61 8.15
CA ASN A 187 13.05 -15.96 7.67
C ASN A 187 12.78 -14.48 7.37
N ASP A 188 13.59 -13.58 7.91
CA ASP A 188 13.49 -12.12 7.72
C ASP A 188 13.55 -11.68 6.24
N ALA A 189 14.15 -12.49 5.37
CA ALA A 189 14.14 -12.25 3.93
C ALA A 189 12.74 -12.31 3.31
N ASN A 190 11.75 -12.85 4.06
CA ASN A 190 10.38 -13.03 3.61
C ASN A 190 9.40 -11.96 4.14
N LEU A 191 9.89 -11.04 4.97
CA LEU A 191 9.06 -9.94 5.48
C LEU A 191 8.44 -9.12 4.35
N ASN A 192 7.18 -8.72 4.53
CA ASN A 192 6.40 -7.89 3.60
C ASN A 192 6.14 -8.51 2.20
N LYS A 193 6.34 -9.82 2.03
CA LYS A 193 5.99 -10.55 0.81
C LYS A 193 4.68 -11.31 0.96
N LEU A 194 4.03 -11.67 -0.14
CA LEU A 194 2.86 -12.53 -0.16
C LEU A 194 3.25 -14.00 -0.18
N PHE A 195 2.59 -14.81 0.67
CA PHE A 195 2.82 -16.24 0.75
C PHE A 195 1.52 -17.02 0.78
N GLU A 196 1.54 -18.17 0.13
CA GLU A 196 0.52 -19.20 0.28
C GLU A 196 1.12 -20.42 1.00
N ILE A 197 0.40 -20.93 1.98
CA ILE A 197 0.75 -22.13 2.73
C ILE A 197 -0.40 -23.12 2.56
N SER A 198 -0.11 -24.26 1.95
CA SER A 198 -1.09 -25.34 1.77
C SER A 198 -1.06 -26.33 2.93
N GLY A 199 -2.18 -27.02 3.16
CA GLY A 199 -2.28 -28.10 4.12
C GLY A 199 -2.23 -27.68 5.60
N VAL A 200 -2.55 -26.42 5.90
CA VAL A 200 -2.65 -25.88 7.26
C VAL A 200 -4.09 -25.74 7.71
N GLN A 201 -4.32 -25.89 9.01
CA GLN A 201 -5.61 -25.60 9.66
C GLN A 201 -5.37 -24.92 11.01
N PHE A 202 -6.33 -24.16 11.49
CA PHE A 202 -6.31 -23.70 12.86
C PHE A 202 -6.46 -24.88 13.81
N SER A 203 -5.79 -24.82 14.97
CA SER A 203 -6.01 -25.83 16.02
C SER A 203 -7.48 -25.83 16.44
N ASP A 204 -8.03 -26.99 16.78
CA ASP A 204 -9.44 -27.13 17.20
C ASP A 204 -9.80 -26.19 18.35
N SER A 205 -8.83 -25.90 19.23
CA SER A 205 -9.00 -24.96 20.35
C SER A 205 -9.20 -23.50 19.92
N ASN A 206 -8.88 -23.15 18.69
CA ASN A 206 -8.97 -21.79 18.14
C ASN A 206 -10.12 -21.63 17.14
N VAL A 207 -10.78 -22.71 16.76
CA VAL A 207 -11.93 -22.65 15.85
C VAL A 207 -13.09 -21.89 16.53
N GLY A 208 -13.60 -20.86 15.86
CA GLY A 208 -14.71 -20.03 16.37
C GLY A 208 -14.33 -18.99 17.43
N LYS A 209 -13.03 -18.74 17.65
CA LYS A 209 -12.56 -17.62 18.46
C LYS A 209 -12.18 -16.45 17.55
N THR A 210 -12.75 -15.28 17.83
CA THR A 210 -12.43 -13.99 17.19
C THR A 210 -11.52 -13.18 18.09
#